data_b28c2f9f3686a32b14885b4dbb0630f1
#
_entry.id   b28c2f9f3686a32b14885b4dbb0630f1
#
_cell.length_a   1.000
_cell.length_b   1.000
_cell.length_c   1.000
_cell.angle_alpha   90.00
_cell.angle_beta   90.00
_cell.angle_gamma   90.00
#
_symmetry.space_group_name_H-M   'P 1'
#
loop_
_entity.id
_entity.type
_entity.pdbx_description
1 polymer ?
#
loop_
_entity_poly.entity_id
_entity_poly.type
_entity_poly.pdbx_seq_one_letter_code
_entity_poly.pdbx_strand_id
1 'polypeptide(L)'
;VNRFIMPFISSSTNHSLNDWATMFLLEWTYGTKYQLTLKLPNNKIKILNITSEPSTENEYYPVIEKKELLEFKWLKNKTAYIAINSFNSNRIKDLFLNVIPELEKATSLIIDLRYNGGGNSNNALDIVNFITNDSIIQLPKWSTRKNISAFKAWGKGISLKDTVNNDWAKTSYLAYKDSLFYEEQVSFHKVDKNSPKIVIPTAVLIGHNTASSAEDFLIYVNNNRI
;
A
#
# COMPACT_ATOMS: atom_id res chain seq x y z
N VAL A 1 13.52 2.00 -20.80
CA VAL A 1 12.66 1.88 -19.61
C VAL A 1 11.89 3.17 -19.38
N ASN A 2 12.55 4.28 -19.08
CA ASN A 2 11.92 5.57 -18.70
C ASN A 2 10.94 6.14 -19.73
N ARG A 3 11.16 5.90 -21.02
CA ARG A 3 10.32 6.46 -22.10
C ARG A 3 9.15 5.55 -22.48
N PHE A 4 9.32 4.22 -22.41
CA PHE A 4 8.41 3.27 -23.02
C PHE A 4 7.69 2.35 -22.02
N ILE A 5 8.14 2.29 -20.76
CA ILE A 5 7.59 1.41 -19.74
C ILE A 5 7.08 2.20 -18.55
N MET A 6 7.93 3.01 -17.91
CA MET A 6 7.56 3.78 -16.72
C MET A 6 6.30 4.65 -16.86
N PRO A 7 6.02 5.31 -18.01
CA PRO A 7 4.81 6.11 -18.14
C PRO A 7 3.49 5.32 -18.05
N PHE A 8 3.55 4.00 -18.20
CA PHE A 8 2.38 3.11 -18.15
C PHE A 8 2.23 2.35 -16.84
N ILE A 9 3.14 2.59 -15.89
CA ILE A 9 3.11 1.95 -14.57
C ILE A 9 2.47 2.89 -13.57
N SER A 10 1.41 2.43 -12.91
CA SER A 10 0.83 3.11 -11.76
C SER A 10 1.66 2.79 -10.52
N SER A 11 2.29 3.79 -9.94
CA SER A 11 3.05 3.65 -8.70
C SER A 11 3.07 4.96 -7.92
N SER A 12 2.97 4.86 -6.60
CA SER A 12 3.01 6.00 -5.67
C SER A 12 4.44 6.41 -5.29
N THR A 13 5.44 5.56 -5.54
CA THR A 13 6.84 5.82 -5.18
C THR A 13 7.80 5.49 -6.32
N ASN A 14 8.90 6.23 -6.43
CA ASN A 14 9.96 5.96 -7.43
C ASN A 14 10.61 4.57 -7.28
N HIS A 15 10.66 4.02 -6.12
CA HIS A 15 11.18 2.72 -5.70
C HIS A 15 10.33 1.65 -6.32
N SER A 16 8.99 1.64 -6.05
CA SER A 16 8.03 0.73 -6.62
C SER A 16 7.94 0.87 -8.14
N LEU A 17 8.01 2.10 -8.68
CA LEU A 17 8.05 2.36 -10.12
C LEU A 17 9.26 1.67 -10.79
N ASN A 18 10.44 1.76 -10.19
CA ASN A 18 11.66 1.13 -10.73
C ASN A 18 11.59 -0.40 -10.69
N ASP A 19 11.05 -0.97 -9.62
CA ASP A 19 10.89 -2.42 -9.46
C ASP A 19 9.94 -2.97 -10.50
N TRP A 20 8.74 -2.38 -10.64
CA TRP A 20 7.77 -2.76 -11.66
C TRP A 20 8.32 -2.56 -13.08
N ALA A 21 9.02 -1.46 -13.33
CA ALA A 21 9.61 -1.19 -14.64
C ALA A 21 10.69 -2.22 -15.00
N THR A 22 11.41 -2.74 -14.01
CA THR A 22 12.39 -3.81 -14.20
C THR A 22 11.71 -5.15 -14.49
N MET A 23 10.63 -5.46 -13.79
CA MET A 23 9.83 -6.68 -14.02
C MET A 23 9.21 -6.67 -15.42
N PHE A 24 8.57 -5.56 -15.83
CA PHE A 24 7.91 -5.45 -17.13
C PHE A 24 8.87 -5.21 -18.29
N LEU A 25 10.16 -5.00 -18.04
CA LEU A 25 11.15 -4.75 -19.09
C LEU A 25 11.20 -5.86 -20.14
N LEU A 26 10.94 -7.09 -19.75
CA LEU A 26 11.02 -8.28 -20.59
C LEU A 26 9.64 -8.82 -21.00
N GLU A 27 8.55 -8.17 -20.59
CA GLU A 27 7.18 -8.56 -20.96
C GLU A 27 6.77 -7.89 -22.26
N TRP A 28 6.84 -8.62 -23.36
CA TRP A 28 6.51 -8.11 -24.70
C TRP A 28 5.72 -9.11 -25.54
N THR A 29 5.26 -8.67 -26.70
CA THR A 29 4.61 -9.54 -27.67
C THR A 29 5.55 -10.69 -28.08
N TYR A 30 5.02 -11.88 -28.19
CA TYR A 30 5.75 -13.07 -28.66
C TYR A 30 6.55 -12.80 -29.94
N GLY A 31 7.78 -13.27 -29.99
CA GLY A 31 8.68 -13.10 -31.12
C GLY A 31 9.40 -11.76 -31.20
N THR A 32 9.17 -10.86 -30.22
CA THR A 32 9.91 -9.58 -30.18
C THR A 32 11.39 -9.83 -29.88
N LYS A 33 12.26 -9.23 -30.71
CA LYS A 33 13.72 -9.31 -30.53
C LYS A 33 14.24 -8.04 -29.89
N TYR A 34 15.10 -8.19 -28.87
CA TYR A 34 15.77 -7.06 -28.24
C TYR A 34 17.22 -7.35 -27.88
N GLN A 35 17.98 -6.28 -27.80
CA GLN A 35 19.32 -6.28 -27.31
C GLN A 35 19.35 -5.63 -25.92
N LEU A 36 19.78 -6.38 -24.91
CA LEU A 36 19.98 -5.87 -23.56
C LEU A 36 21.44 -5.56 -23.34
N THR A 37 21.73 -4.36 -22.83
CA THR A 37 23.06 -4.00 -22.35
C THR A 37 23.03 -4.03 -20.82
N LEU A 38 23.72 -4.99 -20.22
CA LEU A 38 23.77 -5.22 -18.79
C LEU A 38 25.11 -4.75 -18.23
N LYS A 39 25.06 -3.99 -17.13
CA LYS A 39 26.23 -3.70 -16.31
C LYS A 39 26.28 -4.70 -15.16
N LEU A 40 27.30 -5.54 -15.15
CA LEU A 40 27.50 -6.58 -14.14
C LEU A 40 28.08 -5.97 -12.84
N PRO A 41 27.99 -6.68 -11.68
CA PRO A 41 28.54 -6.19 -10.40
C PRO A 41 30.03 -5.85 -10.44
N ASN A 42 30.80 -6.49 -11.32
CA ASN A 42 32.23 -6.21 -11.54
C ASN A 42 32.49 -5.07 -12.55
N ASN A 43 31.47 -4.24 -12.83
CA ASN A 43 31.46 -3.15 -13.80
C ASN A 43 31.67 -3.55 -15.29
N LYS A 44 31.77 -4.83 -15.62
CA LYS A 44 31.83 -5.26 -17.01
C LYS A 44 30.47 -5.10 -17.69
N ILE A 45 30.51 -4.76 -18.96
CA ILE A 45 29.32 -4.66 -19.81
C ILE A 45 29.11 -6.01 -20.51
N LYS A 46 27.90 -6.52 -20.47
CA LYS A 46 27.46 -7.71 -21.21
C LYS A 46 26.29 -7.33 -22.11
N ILE A 47 26.39 -7.69 -23.40
CA ILE A 47 25.33 -7.51 -24.37
C ILE A 47 24.66 -8.87 -24.59
N LEU A 48 23.34 -8.92 -24.49
CA LEU A 48 22.52 -10.10 -24.74
C LEU A 48 21.49 -9.77 -25.83
N ASN A 49 21.42 -10.66 -26.84
CA ASN A 49 20.31 -10.63 -27.81
C ASN A 49 19.31 -11.70 -27.38
N ILE A 50 18.08 -11.31 -27.11
CA ILE A 50 17.00 -12.22 -26.67
C ILE A 50 15.77 -12.05 -27.55
N THR A 51 14.96 -13.09 -27.61
CA THR A 51 13.66 -13.08 -28.26
C THR A 51 12.62 -13.45 -27.23
N SER A 52 11.49 -12.73 -27.18
CA SER A 52 10.41 -13.07 -26.28
C SER A 52 9.75 -14.39 -26.71
N GLU A 53 9.54 -15.26 -25.75
CA GLU A 53 8.85 -16.54 -25.89
C GLU A 53 7.58 -16.53 -25.03
N PRO A 54 6.59 -17.42 -25.30
CA PRO A 54 5.45 -17.56 -24.41
C PRO A 54 5.94 -17.87 -23.00
N SER A 55 5.37 -17.20 -22.00
CA SER A 55 5.61 -17.56 -20.61
C SER A 55 5.15 -18.99 -20.40
N THR A 56 6.07 -19.88 -20.06
CA THR A 56 5.72 -21.19 -19.51
C THR A 56 5.20 -20.92 -18.10
N GLU A 57 3.97 -21.32 -17.82
CA GLU A 57 3.34 -21.12 -16.54
C GLU A 57 4.29 -21.48 -15.40
N ASN A 58 4.50 -20.55 -14.49
CA ASN A 58 5.10 -20.70 -13.16
C ASN A 58 6.62 -20.52 -12.97
N GLU A 59 7.37 -20.00 -13.92
CA GLU A 59 8.75 -19.62 -13.62
C GLU A 59 8.89 -18.10 -13.40
N TYR A 60 8.68 -17.66 -12.15
CA TYR A 60 9.05 -16.31 -11.74
C TYR A 60 10.53 -16.30 -11.30
N TYR A 61 11.30 -15.35 -11.82
CA TYR A 61 12.65 -15.12 -11.32
C TYR A 61 12.77 -13.68 -10.80
N PRO A 62 13.27 -13.49 -9.58
CA PRO A 62 13.67 -14.51 -8.60
C PRO A 62 12.48 -15.33 -8.10
N VAL A 63 12.76 -16.57 -7.71
CA VAL A 63 11.74 -17.47 -7.16
C VAL A 63 11.03 -16.79 -5.99
N ILE A 64 9.73 -16.58 -6.14
CA ILE A 64 8.92 -15.99 -5.07
C ILE A 64 8.65 -17.09 -4.04
N GLU A 65 9.33 -17.02 -2.90
CA GLU A 65 9.03 -17.91 -1.79
C GLU A 65 7.59 -17.71 -1.34
N LYS A 66 6.83 -18.80 -1.31
CA LYS A 66 5.47 -18.78 -0.77
C LYS A 66 5.54 -18.53 0.73
N LYS A 67 5.03 -17.39 1.17
CA LYS A 67 4.94 -17.01 2.58
C LYS A 67 3.61 -17.43 3.18
N GLU A 68 3.64 -17.84 4.45
CA GLU A 68 2.42 -18.03 5.21
C GLU A 68 1.72 -16.68 5.44
N LEU A 69 0.41 -16.70 5.62
CA LEU A 69 -0.38 -15.47 5.83
C LEU A 69 0.07 -14.72 7.08
N LEU A 70 0.38 -15.46 8.15
CA LEU A 70 0.96 -14.97 9.39
C LEU A 70 2.10 -15.92 9.82
N GLU A 71 3.25 -15.33 10.14
CA GLU A 71 4.40 -16.05 10.70
C GLU A 71 4.71 -15.49 12.09
N PHE A 72 4.88 -16.34 13.07
CA PHE A 72 5.25 -15.97 14.44
C PHE A 72 6.60 -16.57 14.83
N LYS A 73 7.43 -15.81 15.51
CA LYS A 73 8.65 -16.32 16.15
C LYS A 73 9.08 -15.48 17.35
N TRP A 74 9.78 -16.10 18.25
CA TRP A 74 10.47 -15.42 19.35
C TRP A 74 11.83 -14.89 18.89
N LEU A 75 12.13 -13.67 19.27
CA LEU A 75 13.47 -13.08 19.21
C LEU A 75 14.08 -13.01 20.63
N LYS A 76 15.32 -12.51 20.74
CA LYS A 76 15.96 -12.29 22.03
C LYS A 76 15.17 -11.32 22.92
N ASN A 77 15.41 -11.37 24.23
CA ASN A 77 14.81 -10.46 25.21
C ASN A 77 13.28 -10.47 25.27
N LYS A 78 12.65 -11.63 25.06
CA LYS A 78 11.19 -11.79 25.02
C LYS A 78 10.49 -10.85 24.01
N THR A 79 11.15 -10.55 22.92
CA THR A 79 10.54 -9.81 21.81
C THR A 79 9.79 -10.78 20.91
N ALA A 80 8.50 -10.59 20.77
CA ALA A 80 7.68 -11.30 19.78
C ALA A 80 7.87 -10.68 18.39
N TYR A 81 7.93 -11.52 17.37
CA TYR A 81 7.95 -11.09 15.96
C TYR A 81 6.81 -11.76 15.23
N ILE A 82 6.01 -10.95 14.54
CA ILE A 82 4.92 -11.39 13.68
C ILE A 82 5.13 -10.78 12.29
N ALA A 83 5.23 -11.63 11.25
CA ALA A 83 5.06 -11.17 9.89
C ALA A 83 3.62 -11.37 9.46
N ILE A 84 2.99 -10.32 8.95
CA ILE A 84 1.66 -10.35 8.32
C ILE A 84 1.88 -10.09 6.83
N ASN A 85 1.83 -11.15 6.02
CA ASN A 85 2.24 -11.09 4.63
C ASN A 85 1.10 -10.70 3.66
N SER A 86 -0.15 -10.65 4.13
CA SER A 86 -1.30 -10.15 3.34
C SER A 86 -2.50 -9.84 4.23
N PHE A 87 -3.32 -8.88 3.80
CA PHE A 87 -4.65 -8.62 4.35
C PHE A 87 -5.79 -9.13 3.45
N ASN A 88 -5.51 -9.93 2.42
CA ASN A 88 -6.53 -10.45 1.51
C ASN A 88 -7.47 -11.49 2.14
N SER A 89 -7.05 -12.16 3.20
CA SER A 89 -7.83 -13.25 3.81
C SER A 89 -8.37 -12.86 5.19
N ASN A 90 -9.66 -13.05 5.40
CA ASN A 90 -10.30 -12.82 6.71
C ASN A 90 -9.78 -13.77 7.81
N ARG A 91 -9.10 -14.86 7.44
CA ARG A 91 -8.42 -15.76 8.38
C ARG A 91 -7.32 -15.08 9.19
N ILE A 92 -6.84 -13.91 8.75
CA ILE A 92 -5.75 -13.20 9.46
C ILE A 92 -6.13 -12.84 10.88
N LYS A 93 -7.39 -12.49 11.13
CA LYS A 93 -7.90 -12.22 12.47
C LYS A 93 -7.79 -13.45 13.38
N ASP A 94 -8.24 -14.60 12.91
CA ASP A 94 -8.20 -15.85 13.69
C ASP A 94 -6.77 -16.30 13.94
N LEU A 95 -5.90 -16.17 12.94
CA LEU A 95 -4.48 -16.47 13.08
C LEU A 95 -3.81 -15.55 14.09
N PHE A 96 -4.17 -14.27 14.12
CA PHE A 96 -3.65 -13.33 15.11
C PHE A 96 -4.17 -13.67 16.53
N LEU A 97 -5.45 -13.99 16.66
CA LEU A 97 -6.04 -14.43 17.93
C LEU A 97 -5.33 -15.67 18.49
N ASN A 98 -4.95 -16.62 17.63
CA ASN A 98 -4.24 -17.84 18.05
C ASN A 98 -2.85 -17.56 18.63
N VAL A 99 -2.22 -16.43 18.26
CA VAL A 99 -0.91 -16.06 18.82
C VAL A 99 -1.01 -15.12 20.04
N ILE A 100 -2.18 -14.60 20.38
CA ILE A 100 -2.40 -13.74 21.54
C ILE A 100 -1.80 -14.33 22.83
N PRO A 101 -2.02 -15.63 23.18
CA PRO A 101 -1.45 -16.20 24.42
C PRO A 101 0.09 -16.17 24.47
N GLU A 102 0.74 -16.16 23.32
CA GLU A 102 2.19 -15.98 23.24
C GLU A 102 2.57 -14.50 23.38
N LEU A 103 1.79 -13.59 22.76
CA LEU A 103 2.04 -12.15 22.86
C LEU A 103 1.89 -11.60 24.27
N GLU A 104 1.00 -12.17 25.08
CA GLU A 104 0.85 -11.82 26.51
C GLU A 104 2.12 -12.06 27.34
N LYS A 105 3.02 -12.93 26.86
CA LYS A 105 4.30 -13.23 27.50
C LYS A 105 5.43 -12.31 27.02
N ALA A 106 5.18 -11.53 25.98
CA ALA A 106 6.18 -10.68 25.35
C ALA A 106 6.38 -9.36 26.10
N THR A 107 7.59 -8.83 26.07
CA THR A 107 7.91 -7.49 26.57
C THR A 107 7.94 -6.44 25.49
N SER A 108 7.99 -6.87 24.22
CA SER A 108 7.94 -6.01 23.04
C SER A 108 7.48 -6.80 21.81
N LEU A 109 6.98 -6.11 20.81
CA LEU A 109 6.44 -6.68 19.59
C LEU A 109 7.06 -6.02 18.35
N ILE A 110 7.40 -6.84 17.36
CA ILE A 110 7.72 -6.39 16.01
C ILE A 110 6.65 -6.93 15.06
N ILE A 111 5.98 -6.04 14.33
CA ILE A 111 5.05 -6.39 13.27
C ILE A 111 5.73 -6.10 11.93
N ASP A 112 5.90 -7.13 11.09
CA ASP A 112 6.56 -7.03 9.81
C ASP A 112 5.53 -7.04 8.67
N LEU A 113 5.41 -5.91 7.97
CA LEU A 113 4.54 -5.72 6.81
C LEU A 113 5.34 -5.58 5.50
N ARG A 114 6.64 -5.88 5.49
CA ARG A 114 7.50 -5.64 4.32
C ARG A 114 7.05 -6.38 3.05
N TYR A 115 6.32 -7.47 3.20
CA TYR A 115 5.77 -8.26 2.09
C TYR A 115 4.25 -8.12 1.94
N ASN A 116 3.61 -7.24 2.71
CA ASN A 116 2.16 -7.06 2.69
C ASN A 116 1.73 -6.05 1.64
N GLY A 117 1.27 -6.51 0.50
CA GLY A 117 0.73 -5.68 -0.58
C GLY A 117 -0.71 -5.21 -0.36
N GLY A 118 -1.28 -5.40 0.84
CA GLY A 118 -2.62 -4.96 1.17
C GLY A 118 -3.68 -6.06 1.14
N GLY A 119 -4.91 -5.68 0.82
CA GLY A 119 -6.09 -6.54 0.78
C GLY A 119 -7.34 -5.83 1.31
N ASN A 120 -7.92 -6.31 2.40
CA ASN A 120 -9.09 -5.72 3.04
C ASN A 120 -8.67 -4.89 4.26
N SER A 121 -8.96 -3.58 4.23
CA SER A 121 -8.62 -2.66 5.33
C SER A 121 -9.32 -3.01 6.66
N ASN A 122 -10.45 -3.71 6.63
CA ASN A 122 -11.09 -4.21 7.84
C ASN A 122 -10.22 -5.28 8.55
N ASN A 123 -9.47 -6.09 7.79
CA ASN A 123 -8.54 -7.06 8.36
C ASN A 123 -7.36 -6.35 9.05
N ALA A 124 -6.87 -5.25 8.48
CA ALA A 124 -5.87 -4.40 9.12
C ALA A 124 -6.42 -3.76 10.41
N LEU A 125 -7.65 -3.24 10.35
CA LEU A 125 -8.34 -2.64 11.48
C LEU A 125 -8.59 -3.63 12.63
N ASP A 126 -8.96 -4.88 12.31
CA ASP A 126 -9.11 -5.95 13.31
C ASP A 126 -7.81 -6.19 14.10
N ILE A 127 -6.66 -6.18 13.42
CA ILE A 127 -5.37 -6.35 14.11
C ILE A 127 -5.07 -5.14 15.02
N VAL A 128 -5.30 -3.91 14.53
CA VAL A 128 -5.09 -2.69 15.33
C VAL A 128 -5.98 -2.69 16.57
N ASN A 129 -7.20 -3.21 16.48
CA ASN A 129 -8.08 -3.36 17.66
C ASN A 129 -7.43 -4.16 18.80
N PHE A 130 -6.55 -5.13 18.51
CA PHE A 130 -5.87 -5.93 19.54
C PHE A 130 -4.66 -5.23 20.15
N ILE A 131 -4.04 -4.29 19.43
CA ILE A 131 -2.76 -3.67 19.86
C ILE A 131 -2.91 -2.21 20.29
N THR A 132 -4.08 -1.59 20.14
CA THR A 132 -4.32 -0.20 20.59
C THR A 132 -4.91 -0.14 21.98
N ASN A 133 -4.51 0.89 22.73
CA ASN A 133 -5.10 1.26 24.01
C ASN A 133 -6.18 2.36 23.88
N ASP A 134 -6.40 2.89 22.69
CA ASP A 134 -7.40 3.90 22.43
C ASP A 134 -8.81 3.32 22.36
N SER A 135 -9.82 4.12 22.63
CA SER A 135 -11.24 3.72 22.55
C SER A 135 -11.83 3.88 21.14
N ILE A 136 -11.15 4.64 20.29
CA ILE A 136 -11.52 4.89 18.89
C ILE A 136 -10.27 4.86 18.02
N ILE A 137 -10.41 4.42 16.77
CA ILE A 137 -9.38 4.46 15.75
C ILE A 137 -9.83 5.46 14.68
N GLN A 138 -9.00 6.45 14.41
CA GLN A 138 -9.22 7.37 13.30
C GLN A 138 -8.92 6.64 11.99
N LEU A 139 -9.88 6.66 11.08
CA LEU A 139 -9.73 6.06 9.75
C LEU A 139 -9.04 7.02 8.78
N PRO A 140 -8.46 6.52 7.66
CA PRO A 140 -7.84 7.36 6.65
C PRO A 140 -8.84 8.36 6.06
N LYS A 141 -8.38 9.58 5.80
CA LYS A 141 -9.08 10.54 4.97
C LYS A 141 -8.59 10.39 3.53
N TRP A 142 -9.51 10.39 2.58
CA TRP A 142 -9.16 10.37 1.17
C TRP A 142 -9.85 11.49 0.38
N SER A 143 -9.27 11.85 -0.74
CA SER A 143 -9.86 12.78 -1.69
C SER A 143 -9.61 12.33 -3.13
N THR A 144 -10.53 12.66 -4.02
CA THR A 144 -10.36 12.43 -5.45
C THR A 144 -10.77 13.65 -6.26
N ARG A 145 -10.10 13.86 -7.40
CA ARG A 145 -10.44 14.97 -8.30
C ARG A 145 -11.76 14.70 -9.01
N LYS A 146 -12.65 15.68 -9.01
CA LYS A 146 -13.86 15.66 -9.83
C LYS A 146 -13.55 16.18 -11.25
N ASN A 147 -13.54 15.30 -12.25
CA ASN A 147 -13.40 15.67 -13.64
C ASN A 147 -14.78 15.84 -14.30
N ILE A 148 -15.26 17.08 -14.34
CA ILE A 148 -16.55 17.42 -14.97
C ILE A 148 -16.25 18.37 -16.14
N SER A 149 -16.15 17.83 -17.35
CA SER A 149 -15.72 18.57 -18.55
C SER A 149 -16.54 19.82 -18.86
N ALA A 150 -17.86 19.76 -18.70
CA ALA A 150 -18.75 20.90 -18.89
C ALA A 150 -18.46 22.04 -17.92
N PHE A 151 -18.31 21.72 -16.63
CA PHE A 151 -17.96 22.71 -15.61
C PHE A 151 -16.59 23.32 -15.86
N LYS A 152 -15.63 22.53 -16.32
CA LYS A 152 -14.30 23.02 -16.70
C LYS A 152 -14.38 24.03 -17.85
N ALA A 153 -15.19 23.76 -18.87
CA ALA A 153 -15.41 24.68 -19.99
C ALA A 153 -16.10 25.97 -19.55
N TRP A 154 -17.14 25.89 -18.73
CA TRP A 154 -17.86 27.04 -18.22
C TRP A 154 -16.99 27.90 -17.29
N GLY A 155 -16.15 27.27 -16.49
CA GLY A 155 -15.26 27.95 -15.53
C GLY A 155 -14.23 28.89 -16.17
N LYS A 156 -13.96 28.75 -17.47
CA LYS A 156 -13.04 29.62 -18.22
C LYS A 156 -13.41 31.10 -18.14
N GLY A 157 -14.71 31.40 -18.10
CA GLY A 157 -15.23 32.78 -18.02
C GLY A 157 -15.58 33.27 -16.62
N ILE A 158 -15.34 32.46 -15.57
CA ILE A 158 -15.74 32.76 -14.21
C ILE A 158 -14.54 33.27 -13.40
N SER A 159 -14.69 34.37 -12.70
CA SER A 159 -13.72 34.93 -11.78
C SER A 159 -14.00 34.48 -10.34
N LEU A 160 -13.00 34.63 -9.44
CA LEU A 160 -13.17 34.31 -8.02
C LEU A 160 -14.32 35.11 -7.37
N LYS A 161 -14.59 36.35 -7.82
CA LYS A 161 -15.69 37.22 -7.31
C LYS A 161 -17.07 36.61 -7.59
N ASP A 162 -17.21 35.92 -8.73
CA ASP A 162 -18.47 35.34 -9.14
C ASP A 162 -18.84 34.08 -8.34
N THR A 163 -17.89 33.54 -7.56
CA THR A 163 -18.08 32.32 -6.77
C THR A 163 -18.74 32.57 -5.41
N VAL A 164 -18.91 33.87 -5.01
CA VAL A 164 -19.50 34.24 -3.71
C VAL A 164 -21.00 33.94 -3.76
N ASN A 165 -21.48 33.11 -2.86
CA ASN A 165 -22.89 32.66 -2.75
C ASN A 165 -23.45 32.04 -4.07
N ASN A 166 -22.59 31.47 -4.92
CA ASN A 166 -22.98 30.86 -6.17
C ASN A 166 -22.22 29.50 -6.34
N ASP A 167 -22.85 28.42 -5.93
CA ASP A 167 -22.26 27.08 -5.94
C ASP A 167 -21.96 26.59 -7.36
N TRP A 168 -22.78 26.96 -8.34
CA TRP A 168 -22.53 26.62 -9.73
C TRP A 168 -21.26 27.31 -10.25
N ALA A 169 -21.13 28.60 -10.01
CA ALA A 169 -19.95 29.36 -10.41
C ALA A 169 -18.69 28.87 -9.67
N LYS A 170 -18.81 28.57 -8.36
CA LYS A 170 -17.72 27.99 -7.55
C LYS A 170 -17.27 26.65 -8.10
N THR A 171 -18.21 25.75 -8.39
CA THR A 171 -17.92 24.44 -8.97
C THR A 171 -17.22 24.56 -10.33
N SER A 172 -17.73 25.46 -11.20
CA SER A 172 -17.15 25.71 -12.53
C SER A 172 -15.74 26.31 -12.44
N TYR A 173 -15.54 27.30 -11.58
CA TYR A 173 -14.24 27.92 -11.33
C TYR A 173 -13.21 26.91 -10.82
N LEU A 174 -13.57 26.12 -9.81
CA LEU A 174 -12.68 25.07 -9.25
C LEU A 174 -12.36 23.98 -10.28
N ALA A 175 -13.36 23.59 -11.09
CA ALA A 175 -13.14 22.63 -12.18
C ALA A 175 -12.15 23.20 -13.23
N TYR A 176 -12.29 24.47 -13.62
CA TYR A 176 -11.38 25.14 -14.55
C TYR A 176 -9.94 25.23 -14.02
N LYS A 177 -9.80 25.47 -12.71
CA LYS A 177 -8.48 25.53 -12.03
C LYS A 177 -7.91 24.17 -11.68
N ASP A 178 -8.55 23.06 -12.11
CA ASP A 178 -8.19 21.70 -11.72
C ASP A 178 -8.12 21.47 -10.18
N SER A 179 -8.90 22.28 -9.45
CA SER A 179 -8.94 22.30 -7.97
C SER A 179 -10.25 21.78 -7.39
N LEU A 180 -11.11 21.16 -8.22
CA LEU A 180 -12.36 20.55 -7.78
C LEU A 180 -12.11 19.12 -7.33
N PHE A 181 -12.26 18.89 -6.01
CA PHE A 181 -12.06 17.59 -5.39
C PHE A 181 -13.34 17.12 -4.71
N TYR A 182 -13.54 15.81 -4.67
CA TYR A 182 -14.37 15.16 -3.66
C TYR A 182 -13.48 14.85 -2.46
N GLU A 183 -13.93 15.20 -1.28
CA GLU A 183 -13.24 14.86 -0.04
C GLU A 183 -14.22 14.14 0.88
N GLU A 184 -13.80 13.01 1.39
CA GLU A 184 -14.54 12.32 2.43
C GLU A 184 -14.28 12.94 3.79
N GLN A 185 -15.32 12.97 4.62
CA GLN A 185 -15.16 13.42 6.00
C GLN A 185 -14.39 12.35 6.78
N VAL A 186 -13.59 12.82 7.76
CA VAL A 186 -12.89 11.92 8.68
C VAL A 186 -13.93 11.05 9.40
N SER A 187 -13.72 9.76 9.36
CA SER A 187 -14.54 8.80 10.07
C SER A 187 -13.74 8.08 11.15
N PHE A 188 -14.43 7.44 12.09
CA PHE A 188 -13.83 6.80 13.25
C PHE A 188 -14.43 5.42 13.44
N HIS A 189 -13.58 4.47 13.81
CA HIS A 189 -14.00 3.14 14.20
C HIS A 189 -13.97 3.02 15.73
N LYS A 190 -15.04 2.48 16.30
CA LYS A 190 -15.13 2.25 17.74
C LYS A 190 -14.45 0.94 18.10
N VAL A 191 -13.44 1.02 18.95
CA VAL A 191 -12.66 -0.15 19.38
C VAL A 191 -13.54 -1.05 20.26
N ASP A 192 -13.50 -2.36 20.00
CA ASP A 192 -14.16 -3.35 20.85
C ASP A 192 -13.40 -3.49 22.18
N LYS A 193 -14.07 -3.12 23.26
CA LYS A 193 -13.52 -3.15 24.62
C LYS A 193 -13.39 -4.58 25.20
N ASN A 194 -14.11 -5.53 24.62
CA ASN A 194 -14.12 -6.92 25.08
C ASN A 194 -13.05 -7.77 24.36
N SER A 195 -12.40 -7.23 23.33
CA SER A 195 -11.30 -7.90 22.65
C SER A 195 -10.05 -7.98 23.54
N PRO A 196 -9.25 -9.05 23.46
CA PRO A 196 -7.94 -9.12 24.10
C PRO A 196 -7.09 -7.92 23.68
N LYS A 197 -6.28 -7.38 24.59
CA LYS A 197 -5.41 -6.23 24.34
C LYS A 197 -3.94 -6.57 24.58
N ILE A 198 -3.12 -6.31 23.59
CA ILE A 198 -1.66 -6.42 23.64
C ILE A 198 -1.09 -5.01 23.51
N VAL A 199 -0.89 -4.36 24.64
CA VAL A 199 -0.36 -2.97 24.70
C VAL A 199 1.05 -3.02 25.28
N ILE A 200 2.01 -3.28 24.40
CA ILE A 200 3.45 -3.36 24.71
C ILE A 200 4.22 -2.55 23.65
N PRO A 201 5.45 -2.10 23.93
CA PRO A 201 6.27 -1.40 22.94
C PRO A 201 6.31 -2.15 21.61
N THR A 202 5.79 -1.52 20.55
CA THR A 202 5.60 -2.14 19.24
C THR A 202 6.34 -1.36 18.16
N ALA A 203 7.11 -2.07 17.34
CA ALA A 203 7.74 -1.52 16.13
C ALA A 203 7.11 -2.17 14.88
N VAL A 204 6.86 -1.37 13.86
CA VAL A 204 6.33 -1.86 12.57
C VAL A 204 7.41 -1.75 11.49
N LEU A 205 7.75 -2.87 10.85
CA LEU A 205 8.66 -2.91 9.72
C LEU A 205 7.90 -2.79 8.40
N ILE A 206 8.35 -1.88 7.55
CA ILE A 206 7.78 -1.64 6.23
C ILE A 206 8.83 -1.78 5.14
N GLY A 207 8.39 -1.97 3.91
CA GLY A 207 9.27 -2.10 2.74
C GLY A 207 8.56 -1.62 1.47
N HIS A 208 9.21 -1.79 0.34
CA HIS A 208 8.68 -1.36 -0.95
C HIS A 208 7.42 -2.12 -1.42
N ASN A 209 7.17 -3.29 -0.84
CA ASN A 209 5.94 -4.05 -1.10
C ASN A 209 4.81 -3.75 -0.10
N THR A 210 5.04 -2.91 0.92
CA THR A 210 3.98 -2.46 1.83
C THR A 210 3.06 -1.51 1.09
N ALA A 211 1.79 -1.89 0.88
CA ALA A 211 0.87 -1.12 0.06
C ALA A 211 -0.60 -1.26 0.48
N SER A 212 -1.46 -0.31 0.03
CA SER A 212 -2.92 -0.37 0.18
C SER A 212 -3.33 -0.57 1.65
N SER A 213 -4.11 -1.60 2.00
CA SER A 213 -4.55 -1.87 3.38
C SER A 213 -3.41 -2.00 4.39
N ALA A 214 -2.19 -2.29 3.96
CA ALA A 214 -1.02 -2.24 4.84
C ALA A 214 -0.59 -0.78 5.13
N GLU A 215 -0.85 0.15 4.23
CA GLU A 215 -0.70 1.59 4.46
C GLU A 215 -1.81 2.11 5.38
N ASP A 216 -3.06 1.63 5.23
CA ASP A 216 -4.14 1.94 6.18
C ASP A 216 -3.77 1.49 7.60
N PHE A 217 -3.18 0.31 7.76
CA PHE A 217 -2.66 -0.16 9.06
C PHE A 217 -1.67 0.84 9.65
N LEU A 218 -0.74 1.39 8.85
CA LEU A 218 0.21 2.40 9.32
C LEU A 218 -0.48 3.70 9.76
N ILE A 219 -1.53 4.12 9.04
CA ILE A 219 -2.32 5.28 9.42
C ILE A 219 -3.03 5.04 10.75
N TYR A 220 -3.62 3.84 10.92
CA TYR A 220 -4.29 3.49 12.18
C TYR A 220 -3.33 3.51 13.37
N VAL A 221 -2.14 2.90 13.24
CA VAL A 221 -1.17 2.86 14.35
C VAL A 221 -0.48 4.20 14.59
N ASN A 222 -0.29 5.03 13.56
CA ASN A 222 0.33 6.35 13.70
C ASN A 222 -0.60 7.36 14.38
N ASN A 223 -1.91 7.25 14.14
CA ASN A 223 -2.92 8.15 14.68
C ASN A 223 -3.43 7.71 16.06
N ASN A 224 -3.02 6.54 16.55
CA ASN A 224 -3.51 5.96 17.79
C ASN A 224 -2.35 5.46 18.65
N ARG A 225 -2.61 5.30 19.94
CA ARG A 225 -1.60 4.82 20.90
C ARG A 225 -1.52 3.28 20.84
N ILE A 226 -0.38 2.81 20.40
CA ILE A 226 -0.05 1.37 20.40
C ILE A 226 1.17 1.08 21.27
#